data_f684fb3651da2cf7bacbf22255080c7b
#
_entry.id   f684fb3651da2cf7bacbf22255080c7b
#
_cell.length_a   1.000
_cell.length_b   1.000
_cell.length_c   1.000
_cell.angle_alpha   90.00
_cell.angle_beta   90.00
_cell.angle_gamma   90.00
#
_symmetry.space_group_name_H-M   'P 1'
#
loop_
_entity.id
_entity.type
_entity.pdbx_description
1 polymer ?
#
loop_
_entity_poly.entity_id
_entity_poly.type
_entity_poly.pdbx_seq_one_letter_code
_entity_poly.pdbx_strand_id
1 'polypeptide(L)'
;MASRSDSAALSRDVPGAAFCGSRDMQKKHLFLALLVTALWGLNFPITKLGLASIDPLLLTALRFTLAALPWVFLVPRPPVAFAWLAAYGLIFGVAMWALINLGIDHGVAPGTAALLIQFSAFFSLGWGVLLFGERLRLQQVLATAIALWGLLRIIGDSPGHATSLGYALLLVSAFSWSVGNVIIKRCGVREVFAFVVWASLFAPLPLLALTWISHGAAPFLQLAGQVSAGAALSLMFQVYAATLFCYWGWNLLLREYPVSRVAPLSLLIPVFGMAGSVLILGQRLGAEEGISMGLILLALAVGQFDWRRLITLGRRSL
;
A
#
# COMPACT_ATOMS: atom_id res chain seq x y z
N MET A 1 -59.46 -0.78 30.85
CA MET A 1 -58.70 -0.14 31.94
C MET A 1 -57.31 -0.74 32.00
N ALA A 2 -56.28 0.10 31.95
CA ALA A 2 -54.87 -0.10 32.35
C ALA A 2 -54.12 -1.15 31.48
N SER A 3 -52.90 -0.91 31.03
CA SER A 3 -51.94 0.17 31.28
C SER A 3 -50.93 0.20 30.12
N ARG A 4 -50.71 1.39 29.62
CA ARG A 4 -49.50 1.75 28.88
C ARG A 4 -48.36 1.91 29.92
N SER A 5 -47.34 1.12 29.84
CA SER A 5 -45.97 1.45 30.33
C SER A 5 -45.13 0.20 30.16
N ASP A 6 -44.15 0.25 29.25
CA ASP A 6 -42.82 -0.37 29.34
C ASP A 6 -42.14 -0.50 27.96
N SER A 7 -42.12 0.62 27.25
CA SER A 7 -41.36 0.67 25.99
C SER A 7 -40.31 1.81 26.01
N ALA A 8 -39.71 2.03 27.20
CA ALA A 8 -38.75 3.12 27.40
C ALA A 8 -37.54 2.64 28.22
N ALA A 9 -36.88 1.54 27.84
CA ALA A 9 -35.67 1.12 28.51
C ALA A 9 -34.81 0.18 27.63
N LEU A 10 -34.42 0.61 26.42
CA LEU A 10 -33.35 -0.06 25.64
C LEU A 10 -32.62 0.93 24.69
N SER A 11 -32.46 2.18 25.13
CA SER A 11 -31.42 3.05 24.60
C SER A 11 -30.20 2.94 25.53
N ARG A 12 -29.55 1.75 25.54
CA ARG A 12 -28.24 1.62 26.16
C ARG A 12 -27.23 2.28 25.27
N ASP A 13 -26.73 3.39 25.77
CA ASP A 13 -25.53 4.11 25.45
C ASP A 13 -24.48 3.26 24.73
N VAL A 14 -24.41 3.40 23.43
CA VAL A 14 -23.18 3.24 22.70
C VAL A 14 -22.31 4.39 23.21
N PRO A 15 -21.17 4.16 23.87
CA PRO A 15 -20.29 5.25 24.24
C PRO A 15 -19.95 5.98 22.95
N GLY A 16 -20.62 7.12 22.76
CA GLY A 16 -20.41 7.98 21.62
C GLY A 16 -18.93 8.22 21.51
N ALA A 17 -18.39 7.98 20.34
CA ALA A 17 -17.15 8.54 19.92
C ALA A 17 -17.22 10.03 20.19
N ALA A 18 -16.74 10.44 21.34
CA ALA A 18 -16.48 11.84 21.63
C ALA A 18 -15.58 12.29 20.49
N PHE A 19 -16.13 13.04 19.56
CA PHE A 19 -15.41 13.76 18.53
C PHE A 19 -14.43 14.66 19.25
N CYS A 20 -13.27 14.10 19.57
CA CYS A 20 -12.16 14.82 20.18
C CYS A 20 -11.82 15.95 19.22
N GLY A 21 -12.05 17.17 19.66
CA GLY A 21 -11.83 18.39 18.90
C GLY A 21 -10.49 18.36 18.18
N SER A 22 -10.36 19.14 17.14
CA SER A 22 -9.27 19.29 16.19
C SER A 22 -7.89 19.45 16.87
N ARG A 23 -7.36 18.39 17.51
CA ARG A 23 -5.98 18.37 17.96
C ARG A 23 -5.10 18.28 16.72
N ASP A 24 -4.30 19.31 16.49
CA ASP A 24 -3.25 19.27 15.48
C ASP A 24 -2.35 18.06 15.71
N MET A 25 -1.86 17.47 14.60
CA MET A 25 -0.97 16.34 14.69
C MET A 25 0.28 16.73 15.47
N GLN A 26 0.61 15.99 16.52
CA GLN A 26 1.81 16.25 17.32
C GLN A 26 3.04 16.11 16.43
N LYS A 27 4.06 16.94 16.63
CA LYS A 27 5.30 16.96 15.83
C LYS A 27 5.95 15.56 15.73
N LYS A 28 5.94 14.77 16.82
CA LYS A 28 6.45 13.38 16.83
C LYS A 28 5.66 12.44 15.92
N HIS A 29 4.33 12.61 15.84
CA HIS A 29 3.46 11.79 14.97
C HIS A 29 3.54 12.23 13.52
N LEU A 30 3.73 13.52 13.25
CA LEU A 30 4.03 14.03 11.92
C LEU A 30 5.39 13.48 11.44
N PHE A 31 6.42 13.50 12.28
CA PHE A 31 7.71 12.90 11.96
C PHE A 31 7.58 11.39 11.68
N LEU A 32 6.83 10.66 12.50
CA LEU A 32 6.57 9.24 12.27
C LEU A 32 5.86 9.00 10.93
N ALA A 33 4.87 9.82 10.59
CA ALA A 33 4.16 9.71 9.30
C ALA A 33 5.09 9.96 8.10
N LEU A 34 5.93 11.00 8.18
CA LEU A 34 6.94 11.28 7.16
C LEU A 34 7.98 10.15 7.05
N LEU A 35 8.43 9.62 8.18
CA LEU A 35 9.36 8.49 8.19
C LEU A 35 8.75 7.24 7.56
N VAL A 36 7.52 6.89 7.93
CA VAL A 36 6.81 5.72 7.36
C VAL A 36 6.63 5.88 5.85
N THR A 37 6.19 7.05 5.39
CA THR A 37 5.97 7.28 3.95
C THR A 37 7.30 7.32 3.18
N ALA A 38 8.38 7.83 3.79
CA ALA A 38 9.71 7.79 3.22
C ALA A 38 10.24 6.35 3.11
N LEU A 39 10.12 5.55 4.16
CA LEU A 39 10.54 4.14 4.14
C LEU A 39 9.74 3.31 3.13
N TRP A 40 8.42 3.52 3.03
CA TRP A 40 7.60 2.87 2.00
C TRP A 40 7.97 3.31 0.58
N GLY A 41 8.28 4.59 0.36
CA GLY A 41 8.76 5.07 -0.93
C GLY A 41 10.11 4.48 -1.29
N LEU A 42 11.10 4.55 -0.39
CA LEU A 42 12.43 3.98 -0.57
C LEU A 42 12.42 2.47 -0.75
N ASN A 43 11.37 1.78 -0.32
CA ASN A 43 11.25 0.33 -0.52
C ASN A 43 11.32 -0.07 -2.00
N PHE A 44 10.82 0.75 -2.93
CA PHE A 44 10.85 0.43 -4.37
C PHE A 44 12.27 0.42 -4.95
N PRO A 45 13.09 1.49 -4.84
CA PRO A 45 14.48 1.44 -5.32
C PRO A 45 15.34 0.44 -4.56
N ILE A 46 15.12 0.25 -3.25
CA ILE A 46 15.82 -0.75 -2.46
C ILE A 46 15.45 -2.18 -2.92
N THR A 47 14.20 -2.43 -3.30
CA THR A 47 13.79 -3.72 -3.89
C THR A 47 14.60 -4.03 -5.15
N LYS A 48 14.89 -3.04 -6.01
CA LYS A 48 15.73 -3.26 -7.21
C LYS A 48 17.13 -3.77 -6.87
N LEU A 49 17.69 -3.38 -5.73
CA LEU A 49 18.97 -3.94 -5.26
C LEU A 49 18.84 -5.42 -4.88
N GLY A 50 17.69 -5.82 -4.33
CA GLY A 50 17.37 -7.23 -4.03
C GLY A 50 17.29 -8.07 -5.30
N LEU A 51 16.59 -7.54 -6.31
CA LEU A 51 16.39 -8.20 -7.61
C LEU A 51 17.67 -8.34 -8.43
N ALA A 52 18.76 -7.69 -8.03
CA ALA A 52 20.06 -7.83 -8.71
C ALA A 52 20.66 -9.23 -8.55
N SER A 53 20.30 -9.98 -7.50
CA SER A 53 20.86 -11.32 -7.24
C SER A 53 19.86 -12.33 -6.64
N ILE A 54 18.59 -11.94 -6.46
CA ILE A 54 17.55 -12.83 -5.95
C ILE A 54 16.36 -12.78 -6.92
N ASP A 55 15.87 -13.96 -7.29
CA ASP A 55 14.66 -14.11 -8.09
C ASP A 55 13.48 -13.33 -7.49
N PRO A 56 12.63 -12.66 -8.30
CA PRO A 56 11.54 -11.81 -7.81
C PRO A 56 10.53 -12.53 -6.91
N LEU A 57 10.15 -13.77 -7.26
CA LEU A 57 9.22 -14.58 -6.48
C LEU A 57 9.86 -15.08 -5.20
N LEU A 58 11.12 -15.51 -5.28
CA LEU A 58 11.91 -15.96 -4.13
C LEU A 58 12.18 -14.81 -3.15
N LEU A 59 12.52 -13.62 -3.65
CA LEU A 59 12.69 -12.43 -2.80
C LEU A 59 11.42 -12.11 -2.02
N THR A 60 10.26 -12.21 -2.70
CA THR A 60 8.95 -11.99 -2.06
C THR A 60 8.66 -13.09 -1.04
N ALA A 61 8.94 -14.36 -1.36
CA ALA A 61 8.76 -15.48 -0.43
C ALA A 61 9.59 -15.30 0.84
N LEU A 62 10.86 -14.94 0.70
CA LEU A 62 11.78 -14.68 1.82
C LEU A 62 11.30 -13.50 2.67
N ARG A 63 10.86 -12.40 2.03
CA ARG A 63 10.29 -11.25 2.73
C ARG A 63 9.14 -11.67 3.64
N PHE A 64 8.16 -12.40 3.14
CA PHE A 64 7.00 -12.80 3.92
C PHE A 64 7.30 -13.91 4.93
N THR A 65 8.23 -14.80 4.62
CA THR A 65 8.73 -15.78 5.60
C THR A 65 9.33 -15.08 6.83
N LEU A 66 10.24 -14.12 6.60
CA LEU A 66 10.90 -13.41 7.69
C LEU A 66 9.98 -12.40 8.39
N ALA A 67 8.96 -11.87 7.69
CA ALA A 67 7.95 -11.01 8.29
C ALA A 67 6.95 -11.79 9.15
N ALA A 68 6.76 -13.09 8.89
CA ALA A 68 5.94 -13.97 9.70
C ALA A 68 6.74 -14.64 10.83
N LEU A 69 7.89 -15.22 10.48
CA LEU A 69 8.76 -15.92 11.42
C LEU A 69 9.92 -15.01 11.86
N PRO A 70 10.20 -14.85 13.15
CA PRO A 70 9.63 -15.52 14.33
C PRO A 70 8.40 -14.82 14.95
N TRP A 71 7.88 -13.77 14.36
CA TRP A 71 6.92 -12.85 14.98
C TRP A 71 5.59 -13.50 15.34
N VAL A 72 5.14 -14.53 14.64
CA VAL A 72 3.91 -15.29 14.98
C VAL A 72 3.96 -15.93 16.36
N PHE A 73 5.15 -16.18 16.89
CA PHE A 73 5.33 -16.71 18.26
C PHE A 73 5.28 -15.62 19.33
N LEU A 74 5.48 -14.35 18.94
CA LEU A 74 5.53 -13.20 19.84
C LEU A 74 4.24 -12.37 19.78
N VAL A 75 3.54 -12.41 18.64
CA VAL A 75 2.35 -11.60 18.39
C VAL A 75 1.11 -12.47 18.49
N PRO A 76 0.17 -12.15 19.40
CA PRO A 76 -1.06 -12.93 19.54
C PRO A 76 -1.87 -12.90 18.25
N ARG A 77 -2.54 -14.02 17.95
CA ARG A 77 -3.40 -14.13 16.78
C ARG A 77 -4.56 -13.14 16.85
N PRO A 78 -4.81 -12.36 15.81
CA PRO A 78 -5.97 -11.46 15.77
C PRO A 78 -7.27 -12.27 15.76
N PRO A 79 -8.36 -11.78 16.39
CA PRO A 79 -9.63 -12.47 16.50
C PRO A 79 -10.44 -12.40 15.20
N VAL A 80 -9.88 -12.89 14.11
CA VAL A 80 -10.51 -12.95 12.78
C VAL A 80 -10.48 -14.38 12.24
N ALA A 81 -11.42 -14.72 11.36
CA ALA A 81 -11.45 -16.03 10.75
C ALA A 81 -10.19 -16.30 9.91
N PHE A 82 -9.69 -17.54 9.96
CA PHE A 82 -8.47 -17.96 9.26
C PHE A 82 -8.55 -17.72 7.74
N ALA A 83 -9.75 -17.83 7.18
CA ALA A 83 -10.00 -17.56 5.77
C ALA A 83 -9.66 -16.09 5.36
N TRP A 84 -9.89 -15.12 6.26
CA TRP A 84 -9.51 -13.72 5.99
C TRP A 84 -8.00 -13.51 6.02
N LEU A 85 -7.30 -14.20 6.93
CA LEU A 85 -5.83 -14.18 6.99
C LEU A 85 -5.24 -14.77 5.71
N ALA A 86 -5.76 -15.93 5.28
CA ALA A 86 -5.33 -16.60 4.06
C ALA A 86 -5.62 -15.75 2.82
N ALA A 87 -6.86 -15.25 2.67
CA ALA A 87 -7.25 -14.42 1.54
C ALA A 87 -6.37 -13.15 1.45
N TYR A 88 -6.16 -12.47 2.57
CA TYR A 88 -5.30 -11.29 2.58
C TYR A 88 -3.84 -11.64 2.28
N GLY A 89 -3.29 -12.68 2.90
CA GLY A 89 -1.90 -13.11 2.69
C GLY A 89 -1.62 -13.48 1.24
N LEU A 90 -2.53 -14.17 0.57
CA LEU A 90 -2.43 -14.50 -0.85
C LEU A 90 -2.55 -13.25 -1.73
N ILE A 91 -3.55 -12.41 -1.49
CA ILE A 91 -3.75 -11.17 -2.27
C ILE A 91 -2.58 -10.21 -2.05
N PHE A 92 -2.17 -10.00 -0.81
CA PHE A 92 -1.13 -9.04 -0.45
C PHE A 92 0.27 -9.54 -0.79
N GLY A 93 0.58 -10.79 -0.47
CA GLY A 93 1.90 -11.36 -0.70
C GLY A 93 2.11 -11.79 -2.15
N VAL A 94 1.18 -12.57 -2.72
CA VAL A 94 1.34 -13.14 -4.05
C VAL A 94 0.85 -12.18 -5.12
N ALA A 95 -0.43 -11.74 -5.06
CA ALA A 95 -1.01 -10.94 -6.12
C ALA A 95 -0.63 -9.44 -6.09
N MET A 96 -0.02 -8.94 -5.00
CA MET A 96 0.44 -7.56 -4.94
C MET A 96 1.98 -7.50 -4.98
N TRP A 97 2.67 -7.95 -3.92
CA TRP A 97 4.11 -7.75 -3.80
C TRP A 97 4.94 -8.56 -4.80
N ALA A 98 4.54 -9.80 -5.12
CA ALA A 98 5.27 -10.54 -6.15
C ALA A 98 5.10 -9.89 -7.53
N LEU A 99 3.90 -9.39 -7.85
CA LEU A 99 3.69 -8.69 -9.12
C LEU A 99 4.40 -7.33 -9.18
N ILE A 100 4.59 -6.63 -8.04
CA ILE A 100 5.45 -5.45 -7.99
C ILE A 100 6.88 -5.83 -8.35
N ASN A 101 7.42 -6.87 -7.71
CA ASN A 101 8.79 -7.31 -7.94
C ASN A 101 9.00 -7.77 -9.38
N LEU A 102 8.06 -8.54 -9.94
CA LEU A 102 8.07 -8.93 -11.35
C LEU A 102 7.97 -7.72 -12.28
N GLY A 103 7.12 -6.74 -11.99
CA GLY A 103 7.00 -5.52 -12.78
C GLY A 103 8.31 -4.72 -12.84
N ILE A 104 9.01 -4.60 -11.72
CA ILE A 104 10.32 -3.95 -11.64
C ILE A 104 11.39 -4.79 -12.37
N ASP A 105 11.32 -6.12 -12.29
CA ASP A 105 12.21 -7.03 -12.99
C ASP A 105 12.02 -6.95 -14.50
N HIS A 106 10.77 -6.78 -14.96
CA HIS A 106 10.41 -6.54 -16.38
C HIS A 106 10.71 -5.10 -16.85
N GLY A 107 11.60 -4.40 -16.16
CA GLY A 107 12.19 -3.15 -16.59
C GLY A 107 11.45 -1.88 -16.18
N VAL A 108 10.31 -1.96 -15.47
CA VAL A 108 9.66 -0.75 -14.99
C VAL A 108 10.50 -0.10 -13.88
N ALA A 109 10.80 1.18 -14.05
CA ALA A 109 11.58 1.93 -13.08
C ALA A 109 10.92 1.91 -11.69
N PRO A 110 11.68 1.69 -10.60
CA PRO A 110 11.10 1.63 -9.25
C PRO A 110 10.32 2.88 -8.82
N GLY A 111 10.77 4.06 -9.23
CA GLY A 111 10.03 5.31 -9.00
C GLY A 111 8.66 5.32 -9.70
N THR A 112 8.61 4.85 -10.93
CA THR A 112 7.37 4.67 -11.70
C THR A 112 6.48 3.60 -11.07
N ALA A 113 7.04 2.49 -10.59
CA ALA A 113 6.30 1.46 -9.87
C ALA A 113 5.63 2.02 -8.60
N ALA A 114 6.36 2.83 -7.81
CA ALA A 114 5.82 3.50 -6.63
C ALA A 114 4.63 4.42 -6.95
N LEU A 115 4.64 5.03 -8.13
CA LEU A 115 3.55 5.88 -8.61
C LEU A 115 2.35 5.05 -9.09
N LEU A 116 2.60 4.00 -9.89
CA LEU A 116 1.54 3.16 -10.46
C LEU A 116 0.73 2.42 -9.40
N ILE A 117 1.38 1.99 -8.32
CA ILE A 117 0.69 1.30 -7.24
C ILE A 117 -0.37 2.19 -6.54
N GLN A 118 -0.25 3.52 -6.65
CA GLN A 118 -1.23 4.46 -6.12
C GLN A 118 -2.57 4.43 -6.88
N PHE A 119 -2.63 3.79 -8.06
CA PHE A 119 -3.91 3.51 -8.73
C PHE A 119 -4.85 2.64 -7.89
N SER A 120 -4.33 1.97 -6.86
CA SER A 120 -5.14 1.30 -5.85
C SER A 120 -6.19 2.22 -5.20
N ALA A 121 -5.94 3.52 -5.10
CA ALA A 121 -6.90 4.50 -4.61
C ALA A 121 -8.12 4.62 -5.54
N PHE A 122 -7.91 4.65 -6.86
CA PHE A 122 -9.00 4.71 -7.85
C PHE A 122 -9.77 3.40 -7.92
N PHE A 123 -9.09 2.25 -7.85
CA PHE A 123 -9.77 0.96 -7.72
C PHE A 123 -10.59 0.87 -6.42
N SER A 124 -10.08 1.44 -5.32
CA SER A 124 -10.81 1.49 -4.05
C SER A 124 -12.08 2.36 -4.13
N LEU A 125 -12.06 3.44 -4.92
CA LEU A 125 -13.28 4.22 -5.23
C LEU A 125 -14.31 3.35 -5.98
N GLY A 126 -13.86 2.55 -6.96
CA GLY A 126 -14.73 1.60 -7.66
C GLY A 126 -15.41 0.61 -6.70
N TRP A 127 -14.66 0.05 -5.76
CA TRP A 127 -15.22 -0.81 -4.71
C TRP A 127 -16.21 -0.06 -3.81
N GLY A 128 -15.95 1.21 -3.49
CA GLY A 128 -16.86 2.08 -2.76
C GLY A 128 -18.26 2.12 -3.41
N VAL A 129 -18.28 2.32 -4.72
CA VAL A 129 -19.53 2.33 -5.50
C VAL A 129 -20.19 0.93 -5.56
N LEU A 130 -19.41 -0.08 -5.96
CA LEU A 130 -19.93 -1.41 -6.27
C LEU A 130 -20.40 -2.18 -5.02
N LEU A 131 -19.65 -2.09 -3.91
CA LEU A 131 -19.89 -2.89 -2.72
C LEU A 131 -20.59 -2.13 -1.59
N PHE A 132 -20.45 -0.80 -1.57
CA PHE A 132 -20.96 0.03 -0.48
C PHE A 132 -22.00 1.06 -0.94
N GLY A 133 -22.32 1.10 -2.25
CA GLY A 133 -23.33 2.02 -2.81
C GLY A 133 -22.94 3.50 -2.69
N GLU A 134 -21.63 3.80 -2.57
CA GLU A 134 -21.14 5.16 -2.45
C GLU A 134 -21.34 5.91 -3.78
N ARG A 135 -21.73 7.19 -3.71
CA ARG A 135 -21.87 8.01 -4.92
C ARG A 135 -20.56 8.70 -5.23
N LEU A 136 -20.07 8.54 -6.46
CA LEU A 136 -18.88 9.25 -6.92
C LEU A 136 -19.15 10.75 -6.98
N ARG A 137 -18.22 11.53 -6.47
CA ARG A 137 -18.22 12.98 -6.64
C ARG A 137 -17.58 13.32 -8.00
N LEU A 138 -18.03 14.36 -8.65
CA LEU A 138 -17.47 14.82 -9.94
C LEU A 138 -15.94 15.00 -9.85
N GLN A 139 -15.43 15.54 -8.75
CA GLN A 139 -14.00 15.70 -8.53
C GLN A 139 -13.23 14.36 -8.56
N GLN A 140 -13.83 13.27 -8.08
CA GLN A 140 -13.20 11.93 -8.11
C GLN A 140 -13.17 11.38 -9.54
N VAL A 141 -14.22 11.63 -10.33
CA VAL A 141 -14.26 11.25 -11.74
C VAL A 141 -13.18 12.01 -12.53
N LEU A 142 -13.10 13.33 -12.34
CA LEU A 142 -12.09 14.18 -12.99
C LEU A 142 -10.66 13.77 -12.57
N ALA A 143 -10.44 13.51 -11.28
CA ALA A 143 -9.17 13.03 -10.76
C ALA A 143 -8.78 11.69 -11.42
N THR A 144 -9.71 10.77 -11.53
CA THR A 144 -9.47 9.48 -12.20
C THR A 144 -9.09 9.67 -13.68
N ALA A 145 -9.79 10.55 -14.40
CA ALA A 145 -9.50 10.84 -15.80
C ALA A 145 -8.08 11.46 -15.98
N ILE A 146 -7.70 12.41 -15.11
CA ILE A 146 -6.35 13.01 -15.12
C ILE A 146 -5.28 11.97 -14.81
N ALA A 147 -5.52 11.09 -13.84
CA ALA A 147 -4.58 10.01 -13.50
C ALA A 147 -4.40 9.01 -14.64
N LEU A 148 -5.49 8.62 -15.31
CA LEU A 148 -5.43 7.75 -16.48
C LEU A 148 -4.68 8.40 -17.64
N TRP A 149 -4.88 9.69 -17.86
CA TRP A 149 -4.11 10.44 -18.85
C TRP A 149 -2.61 10.41 -18.53
N GLY A 150 -2.21 10.71 -17.29
CA GLY A 150 -0.82 10.62 -16.86
C GLY A 150 -0.23 9.20 -17.03
N LEU A 151 -1.02 8.16 -16.74
CA LEU A 151 -0.61 6.77 -16.94
C LEU A 151 -0.35 6.45 -18.42
N LEU A 152 -1.25 6.84 -19.32
CA LEU A 152 -1.11 6.60 -20.77
C LEU A 152 0.16 7.27 -21.32
N ARG A 153 0.49 8.48 -20.82
CA ARG A 153 1.74 9.16 -21.19
C ARG A 153 2.97 8.38 -20.72
N ILE A 154 3.00 7.90 -19.47
CA ILE A 154 4.14 7.10 -18.95
C ILE A 154 4.35 5.84 -19.81
N ILE A 155 3.26 5.14 -20.17
CA ILE A 155 3.37 3.93 -21.00
C ILE A 155 3.83 4.27 -22.41
N GLY A 156 3.35 5.39 -22.99
CA GLY A 156 3.68 5.80 -24.36
C GLY A 156 5.11 6.30 -24.54
N ASP A 157 5.65 6.96 -23.53
CA ASP A 157 6.97 7.61 -23.59
C ASP A 157 8.10 6.80 -22.91
N SER A 158 7.85 5.53 -22.60
CA SER A 158 8.81 4.68 -21.86
C SER A 158 10.11 4.47 -22.66
N PRO A 159 11.24 5.05 -22.29
CA PRO A 159 12.50 4.80 -22.96
C PRO A 159 13.02 3.39 -22.62
N GLY A 160 12.91 2.50 -23.54
CA GLY A 160 13.87 1.43 -23.84
C GLY A 160 13.77 0.09 -23.13
N HIS A 161 13.39 -0.08 -21.87
CA HIS A 161 13.47 -1.39 -21.19
C HIS A 161 12.18 -1.85 -20.51
N ALA A 162 11.26 -0.95 -20.23
CA ALA A 162 9.99 -1.30 -19.60
C ALA A 162 9.05 -1.99 -20.60
N THR A 163 8.60 -3.18 -20.23
CA THR A 163 7.67 -3.96 -21.08
C THR A 163 6.22 -3.61 -20.74
N SER A 164 5.33 -3.73 -21.73
CA SER A 164 3.88 -3.62 -21.49
C SER A 164 3.40 -4.62 -20.42
N LEU A 165 4.04 -5.78 -20.34
CA LEU A 165 3.79 -6.76 -19.29
C LEU A 165 4.14 -6.21 -17.92
N GLY A 166 5.30 -5.54 -17.75
CA GLY A 166 5.70 -4.92 -16.49
C GLY A 166 4.67 -3.90 -15.99
N TYR A 167 4.16 -3.05 -16.87
CA TYR A 167 3.09 -2.10 -16.52
C TYR A 167 1.78 -2.81 -16.14
N ALA A 168 1.37 -3.84 -16.88
CA ALA A 168 0.18 -4.63 -16.59
C ALA A 168 0.30 -5.31 -15.20
N LEU A 169 1.45 -5.90 -14.88
CA LEU A 169 1.71 -6.52 -13.58
C LEU A 169 1.56 -5.51 -12.44
N LEU A 170 2.06 -4.29 -12.59
CA LEU A 170 1.91 -3.22 -11.60
C LEU A 170 0.46 -2.74 -11.44
N LEU A 171 -0.31 -2.66 -12.52
CA LEU A 171 -1.74 -2.31 -12.43
C LEU A 171 -2.56 -3.41 -11.76
N VAL A 172 -2.29 -4.68 -12.06
CA VAL A 172 -2.90 -5.82 -11.36
C VAL A 172 -2.50 -5.82 -9.89
N SER A 173 -1.27 -5.46 -9.58
CA SER A 173 -0.81 -5.29 -8.21
C SER A 173 -1.56 -4.15 -7.48
N ALA A 174 -1.76 -3.00 -8.12
CA ALA A 174 -2.56 -1.91 -7.58
C ALA A 174 -4.02 -2.31 -7.33
N PHE A 175 -4.62 -3.06 -8.27
CA PHE A 175 -5.95 -3.65 -8.08
C PHE A 175 -5.97 -4.61 -6.88
N SER A 176 -4.97 -5.49 -6.77
CA SER A 176 -4.84 -6.42 -5.65
C SER A 176 -4.73 -5.70 -4.30
N TRP A 177 -3.99 -4.60 -4.25
CA TRP A 177 -3.96 -3.76 -3.04
C TRP A 177 -5.36 -3.25 -2.68
N SER A 178 -6.13 -2.77 -3.65
CA SER A 178 -7.49 -2.30 -3.41
C SER A 178 -8.41 -3.41 -2.87
N VAL A 179 -8.25 -4.64 -3.36
CA VAL A 179 -8.94 -5.83 -2.83
C VAL A 179 -8.51 -6.11 -1.38
N GLY A 180 -7.21 -6.01 -1.09
CA GLY A 180 -6.69 -6.12 0.28
C GLY A 180 -7.34 -5.13 1.24
N ASN A 181 -7.53 -3.87 0.81
CA ASN A 181 -8.24 -2.84 1.59
C ASN A 181 -9.71 -3.23 1.86
N VAL A 182 -10.40 -3.82 0.88
CA VAL A 182 -11.77 -4.33 1.05
C VAL A 182 -11.80 -5.48 2.07
N ILE A 183 -10.83 -6.40 2.03
CA ILE A 183 -10.71 -7.50 2.99
C ILE A 183 -10.57 -6.94 4.41
N ILE A 184 -9.63 -6.01 4.64
CA ILE A 184 -9.42 -5.38 5.96
C ILE A 184 -10.71 -4.69 6.45
N LYS A 185 -11.39 -3.94 5.57
CA LYS A 185 -12.65 -3.25 5.90
C LYS A 185 -13.76 -4.24 6.28
N ARG A 186 -13.89 -5.35 5.56
CA ARG A 186 -14.95 -6.35 5.81
C ARG A 186 -14.70 -7.22 7.03
N CYS A 187 -13.46 -7.60 7.31
CA CYS A 187 -13.15 -8.43 8.48
C CYS A 187 -13.06 -7.64 9.79
N GLY A 188 -13.15 -6.30 9.74
CA GLY A 188 -13.19 -5.44 10.93
C GLY A 188 -11.94 -5.51 11.79
N VAL A 189 -10.78 -5.69 11.20
CA VAL A 189 -9.48 -5.81 11.90
C VAL A 189 -9.22 -4.55 12.73
N ARG A 190 -8.97 -4.75 14.02
CA ARG A 190 -8.55 -3.69 14.94
C ARG A 190 -7.01 -3.62 15.09
N GLU A 191 -6.36 -4.78 15.11
CA GLU A 191 -4.90 -4.92 15.26
C GLU A 191 -4.27 -5.28 13.91
N VAL A 192 -4.08 -4.25 13.06
CA VAL A 192 -3.56 -4.43 11.69
C VAL A 192 -2.15 -5.03 11.68
N PHE A 193 -1.30 -4.68 12.66
CA PHE A 193 0.04 -5.26 12.77
C PHE A 193 0.00 -6.77 12.97
N ALA A 194 -0.77 -7.25 13.96
CA ALA A 194 -0.96 -8.68 14.18
C ALA A 194 -1.55 -9.37 12.96
N PHE A 195 -2.52 -8.73 12.30
CA PHE A 195 -3.14 -9.25 11.09
C PHE A 195 -2.12 -9.43 9.96
N VAL A 196 -1.26 -8.45 9.71
CA VAL A 196 -0.21 -8.52 8.68
C VAL A 196 0.79 -9.64 8.99
N VAL A 197 1.27 -9.75 10.24
CA VAL A 197 2.19 -10.82 10.66
C VAL A 197 1.59 -12.20 10.40
N TRP A 198 0.36 -12.45 10.86
CA TRP A 198 -0.31 -13.75 10.70
C TRP A 198 -0.71 -14.03 9.25
N ALA A 199 -1.15 -13.05 8.50
CA ALA A 199 -1.48 -13.19 7.09
C ALA A 199 -0.23 -13.49 6.24
N SER A 200 0.94 -12.97 6.64
CA SER A 200 2.22 -13.21 5.96
C SER A 200 2.62 -14.69 5.89
N LEU A 201 2.07 -15.56 6.75
CA LEU A 201 2.30 -17.01 6.70
C LEU A 201 1.79 -17.69 5.41
N PHE A 202 0.81 -17.08 4.74
CA PHE A 202 0.14 -17.70 3.59
C PHE A 202 0.80 -17.43 2.25
N ALA A 203 1.68 -16.44 2.17
CA ALA A 203 2.37 -16.08 0.92
C ALA A 203 3.58 -16.97 0.60
N PRO A 204 4.42 -17.42 1.56
CA PRO A 204 5.67 -18.11 1.25
C PRO A 204 5.48 -19.42 0.46
N LEU A 205 4.60 -20.29 0.89
CA LEU A 205 4.42 -21.60 0.25
C LEU A 205 4.03 -21.50 -1.22
N PRO A 206 2.98 -20.74 -1.62
CA PRO A 206 2.64 -20.61 -3.04
C PRO A 206 3.75 -19.90 -3.84
N LEU A 207 4.46 -18.93 -3.24
CA LEU A 207 5.56 -18.25 -3.93
C LEU A 207 6.76 -19.17 -4.16
N LEU A 208 7.15 -19.98 -3.17
CA LEU A 208 8.20 -20.99 -3.32
C LEU A 208 7.82 -22.04 -4.38
N ALA A 209 6.56 -22.48 -4.38
CA ALA A 209 6.05 -23.41 -5.38
C ALA A 209 6.07 -22.77 -6.78
N LEU A 210 5.63 -21.52 -6.93
CA LEU A 210 5.68 -20.78 -8.19
C LEU A 210 7.12 -20.60 -8.68
N THR A 211 8.05 -20.25 -7.79
CA THR A 211 9.49 -20.15 -8.12
C THR A 211 10.01 -21.48 -8.67
N TRP A 212 9.70 -22.59 -7.99
CA TRP A 212 10.11 -23.90 -8.41
C TRP A 212 9.54 -24.30 -9.78
N ILE A 213 8.24 -24.08 -9.97
CA ILE A 213 7.55 -24.41 -11.23
C ILE A 213 8.08 -23.57 -12.41
N SER A 214 8.35 -22.27 -12.18
CA SER A 214 8.77 -21.35 -13.24
C SER A 214 10.25 -21.43 -13.56
N HIS A 215 11.11 -21.60 -12.56
CA HIS A 215 12.56 -21.46 -12.68
C HIS A 215 13.36 -22.69 -12.18
N GLY A 216 12.68 -23.73 -11.69
CA GLY A 216 13.30 -24.94 -11.15
C GLY A 216 14.14 -24.68 -9.90
N ALA A 217 15.22 -25.45 -9.74
CA ALA A 217 16.13 -25.37 -8.59
C ALA A 217 17.10 -24.19 -8.65
N ALA A 218 17.30 -23.57 -9.81
CA ALA A 218 18.35 -22.56 -10.01
C ALA A 218 18.28 -21.38 -9.04
N PRO A 219 17.13 -20.71 -8.77
CA PRO A 219 17.06 -19.60 -7.83
C PRO A 219 17.45 -20.00 -6.40
N PHE A 220 17.12 -21.21 -5.98
CA PHE A 220 17.44 -21.71 -4.65
C PHE A 220 18.93 -22.00 -4.47
N LEU A 221 19.58 -22.55 -5.50
CA LEU A 221 21.02 -22.80 -5.53
C LEU A 221 21.82 -21.49 -5.56
N GLN A 222 21.37 -20.52 -6.33
CA GLN A 222 21.98 -19.18 -6.39
C GLN A 222 21.88 -18.47 -5.03
N LEU A 223 20.73 -18.58 -4.34
CA LEU A 223 20.57 -18.02 -3.01
C LEU A 223 21.62 -18.53 -2.03
N ALA A 224 22.01 -19.80 -2.11
CA ALA A 224 22.98 -20.41 -1.19
C ALA A 224 24.42 -19.90 -1.40
N GLY A 225 24.75 -19.34 -2.59
CA GLY A 225 26.16 -19.02 -2.92
C GLY A 225 26.40 -17.62 -3.50
N GLN A 226 25.40 -16.88 -3.90
CA GLN A 226 25.56 -15.67 -4.73
C GLN A 226 24.79 -14.44 -4.25
N VAL A 227 24.25 -14.44 -3.03
CA VAL A 227 23.52 -13.28 -2.51
C VAL A 227 24.49 -12.12 -2.26
N SER A 228 24.30 -11.03 -2.98
CA SER A 228 25.06 -9.81 -2.77
C SER A 228 24.71 -9.16 -1.40
N ALA A 229 25.67 -8.44 -0.82
CA ALA A 229 25.42 -7.67 0.40
C ALA A 229 24.24 -6.68 0.21
N GLY A 230 24.14 -6.07 -0.98
CA GLY A 230 23.04 -5.19 -1.34
C GLY A 230 21.69 -5.90 -1.33
N ALA A 231 21.61 -7.13 -1.81
CA ALA A 231 20.38 -7.92 -1.80
C ALA A 231 20.00 -8.36 -0.37
N ALA A 232 20.96 -8.75 0.45
CA ALA A 232 20.72 -9.06 1.85
C ALA A 232 20.19 -7.84 2.63
N LEU A 233 20.81 -6.67 2.46
CA LEU A 233 20.35 -5.41 3.04
C LEU A 233 18.97 -5.02 2.53
N SER A 234 18.71 -5.21 1.25
CA SER A 234 17.38 -4.99 0.65
C SER A 234 16.31 -5.85 1.31
N LEU A 235 16.58 -7.15 1.48
CA LEU A 235 15.65 -8.07 2.13
C LEU A 235 15.39 -7.65 3.59
N MET A 236 16.44 -7.33 4.36
CA MET A 236 16.30 -6.85 5.74
C MET A 236 15.49 -5.56 5.82
N PHE A 237 15.73 -4.61 4.92
CA PHE A 237 14.95 -3.38 4.85
C PHE A 237 13.47 -3.66 4.53
N GLN A 238 13.18 -4.52 3.55
CA GLN A 238 11.82 -4.89 3.18
C GLN A 238 11.06 -5.54 4.33
N VAL A 239 11.72 -6.40 5.12
CA VAL A 239 11.12 -7.09 6.28
C VAL A 239 10.91 -6.12 7.44
N TYR A 240 11.99 -5.55 7.96
CA TYR A 240 11.95 -4.85 9.24
C TYR A 240 11.45 -3.41 9.10
N ALA A 241 11.99 -2.66 8.13
CA ALA A 241 11.60 -1.27 7.95
C ALA A 241 10.25 -1.15 7.21
N ALA A 242 10.16 -1.70 5.99
CA ALA A 242 8.99 -1.47 5.15
C ALA A 242 7.77 -2.32 5.53
N THR A 243 7.94 -3.52 6.10
CA THR A 243 6.81 -4.34 6.53
C THR A 243 6.51 -4.15 8.00
N LEU A 244 7.38 -4.55 8.90
CA LEU A 244 7.05 -4.57 10.33
C LEU A 244 6.92 -3.18 10.93
N PHE A 245 7.95 -2.33 10.80
CA PHE A 245 7.93 -0.99 11.39
C PHE A 245 6.88 -0.08 10.75
N CYS A 246 6.79 -0.05 9.42
CA CYS A 246 5.86 0.85 8.74
C CYS A 246 4.40 0.49 9.01
N TYR A 247 4.02 -0.81 8.99
CA TYR A 247 2.65 -1.19 9.34
C TYR A 247 2.33 -0.93 10.82
N TRP A 248 3.29 -1.13 11.73
CA TRP A 248 3.13 -0.73 13.13
C TRP A 248 2.91 0.78 13.26
N GLY A 249 3.80 1.58 12.68
CA GLY A 249 3.75 3.04 12.76
C GLY A 249 2.49 3.63 12.12
N TRP A 250 2.10 3.12 10.94
CA TRP A 250 0.90 3.55 10.25
C TRP A 250 -0.38 3.22 11.04
N ASN A 251 -0.43 2.01 11.61
CA ASN A 251 -1.55 1.60 12.46
C ASN A 251 -1.66 2.48 13.72
N LEU A 252 -0.53 2.81 14.35
CA LEU A 252 -0.50 3.76 15.46
C LEU A 252 -1.10 5.12 15.07
N LEU A 253 -0.71 5.67 13.91
CA LEU A 253 -1.25 6.94 13.41
C LEU A 253 -2.75 6.87 13.15
N LEU A 254 -3.24 5.78 12.55
CA LEU A 254 -4.68 5.58 12.29
C LEU A 254 -5.51 5.38 13.56
N ARG A 255 -4.91 4.95 14.66
CA ARG A 255 -5.57 4.87 15.98
C ARG A 255 -5.67 6.23 16.67
N GLU A 256 -4.66 7.09 16.50
CA GLU A 256 -4.57 8.39 17.15
C GLU A 256 -5.28 9.51 16.36
N TYR A 257 -5.40 9.38 15.04
CA TYR A 257 -5.90 10.44 14.16
C TYR A 257 -6.94 9.93 13.16
N PRO A 258 -7.89 10.79 12.77
CA PRO A 258 -8.84 10.46 11.71
C PRO A 258 -8.13 10.07 10.40
N VAL A 259 -8.66 9.08 9.70
CA VAL A 259 -8.15 8.63 8.39
C VAL A 259 -7.99 9.79 7.41
N SER A 260 -8.90 10.76 7.43
CA SER A 260 -8.85 11.95 6.58
C SER A 260 -7.62 12.86 6.78
N ARG A 261 -6.89 12.70 7.89
CA ARG A 261 -5.62 13.39 8.14
C ARG A 261 -4.40 12.55 7.80
N VAL A 262 -4.48 11.24 8.03
CA VAL A 262 -3.35 10.32 7.83
C VAL A 262 -3.24 9.90 6.36
N ALA A 263 -4.36 9.55 5.73
CA ALA A 263 -4.36 9.04 4.36
C ALA A 263 -3.71 9.98 3.32
N PRO A 264 -3.90 11.33 3.35
CA PRO A 264 -3.22 12.19 2.39
C PRO A 264 -1.69 12.14 2.45
N LEU A 265 -1.11 11.76 3.61
CA LEU A 265 0.34 11.65 3.74
C LEU A 265 0.90 10.50 2.90
N SER A 266 0.09 9.48 2.55
CA SER A 266 0.51 8.39 1.65
C SER A 266 0.87 8.88 0.23
N LEU A 267 0.41 10.06 -0.18
CA LEU A 267 0.80 10.70 -1.44
C LEU A 267 2.30 11.03 -1.51
N LEU A 268 2.98 11.07 -0.37
CA LEU A 268 4.43 11.26 -0.31
C LEU A 268 5.21 9.99 -0.69
N ILE A 269 4.58 8.81 -0.66
CA ILE A 269 5.24 7.54 -1.00
C ILE A 269 5.87 7.59 -2.39
N PRO A 270 5.16 7.93 -3.49
CA PRO A 270 5.78 8.01 -4.81
C PRO A 270 6.83 9.12 -4.91
N VAL A 271 6.68 10.23 -4.17
CA VAL A 271 7.70 11.29 -4.13
C VAL A 271 9.02 10.75 -3.57
N PHE A 272 8.97 10.06 -2.43
CA PHE A 272 10.16 9.42 -1.85
C PHE A 272 10.67 8.25 -2.69
N GLY A 273 9.77 7.50 -3.37
CA GLY A 273 10.15 6.40 -4.26
C GLY A 273 10.98 6.89 -5.44
N MET A 274 10.59 8.00 -6.03
CA MET A 274 11.35 8.60 -7.13
C MET A 274 12.61 9.30 -6.67
N ALA A 275 12.55 10.09 -5.61
CA ALA A 275 13.75 10.68 -5.03
C ALA A 275 14.78 9.59 -4.70
N GLY A 276 14.33 8.46 -4.11
CA GLY A 276 15.17 7.30 -3.85
C GLY A 276 15.72 6.65 -5.12
N SER A 277 14.92 6.54 -6.19
CA SER A 277 15.36 6.00 -7.47
C SER A 277 16.46 6.85 -8.12
N VAL A 278 16.33 8.17 -8.05
CA VAL A 278 17.37 9.10 -8.51
C VAL A 278 18.63 8.99 -7.65
N LEU A 279 18.48 9.03 -6.33
CA LEU A 279 19.62 9.10 -5.40
C LEU A 279 20.38 7.75 -5.24
N ILE A 280 19.65 6.62 -5.22
CA ILE A 280 20.22 5.30 -4.95
C ILE A 280 20.62 4.59 -6.24
N LEU A 281 19.80 4.71 -7.29
CA LEU A 281 20.00 3.99 -8.55
C LEU A 281 20.56 4.87 -9.68
N GLY A 282 20.73 6.17 -9.46
CA GLY A 282 21.16 7.12 -10.49
C GLY A 282 20.14 7.25 -11.64
N GLN A 283 18.88 6.92 -11.42
CA GLN A 283 17.84 7.02 -12.45
C GLN A 283 17.71 8.47 -12.92
N ARG A 284 17.72 8.68 -14.23
CA ARG A 284 17.42 9.98 -14.82
C ARG A 284 15.93 10.06 -15.11
N LEU A 285 15.26 11.06 -14.54
CA LEU A 285 13.87 11.34 -14.86
C LEU A 285 13.82 12.16 -16.15
N GLY A 286 13.11 11.65 -17.15
CA GLY A 286 12.77 12.40 -18.34
C GLY A 286 11.76 13.50 -18.02
N ALA A 287 11.71 14.56 -18.84
CA ALA A 287 10.72 15.63 -18.67
C ALA A 287 9.28 15.11 -18.73
N GLU A 288 9.01 14.17 -19.62
CA GLU A 288 7.70 13.54 -19.81
C GLU A 288 7.29 12.68 -18.60
N GLU A 289 8.22 11.91 -18.04
CA GLU A 289 8.00 11.18 -16.79
C GLU A 289 7.66 12.13 -15.64
N GLY A 290 8.38 13.25 -15.54
CA GLY A 290 8.13 14.30 -14.54
C GLY A 290 6.75 14.93 -14.65
N ILE A 291 6.31 15.25 -15.88
CA ILE A 291 4.99 15.82 -16.16
C ILE A 291 3.89 14.79 -15.80
N SER A 292 4.01 13.58 -16.28
CA SER A 292 3.04 12.51 -16.04
C SER A 292 2.88 12.21 -14.56
N MET A 293 3.98 12.22 -13.84
CA MET A 293 4.02 12.11 -12.40
C MET A 293 3.30 13.26 -11.69
N GLY A 294 3.58 14.49 -12.09
CA GLY A 294 2.90 15.67 -11.57
C GLY A 294 1.37 15.58 -11.77
N LEU A 295 0.93 15.10 -12.93
CA LEU A 295 -0.49 14.87 -13.24
C LEU A 295 -1.12 13.82 -12.31
N ILE A 296 -0.46 12.68 -12.10
CA ILE A 296 -0.98 11.61 -11.24
C ILE A 296 -1.02 12.07 -9.78
N LEU A 297 0.02 12.73 -9.28
CA LEU A 297 0.05 13.27 -7.92
C LEU A 297 -1.03 14.34 -7.72
N LEU A 298 -1.21 15.24 -8.69
CA LEU A 298 -2.28 16.24 -8.67
C LEU A 298 -3.65 15.57 -8.64
N ALA A 299 -3.87 14.56 -9.47
CA ALA A 299 -5.11 13.80 -9.51
C ALA A 299 -5.41 13.14 -8.16
N LEU A 300 -4.42 12.49 -7.55
CA LEU A 300 -4.55 11.88 -6.23
C LEU A 300 -4.88 12.92 -5.16
N ALA A 301 -4.20 14.07 -5.17
CA ALA A 301 -4.46 15.17 -4.26
C ALA A 301 -5.89 15.70 -4.42
N VAL A 302 -6.31 15.99 -5.65
CA VAL A 302 -7.68 16.47 -5.97
C VAL A 302 -8.73 15.45 -5.56
N GLY A 303 -8.51 14.16 -5.83
CA GLY A 303 -9.45 13.09 -5.52
C GLY A 303 -9.63 12.84 -4.02
N GLN A 304 -8.61 13.06 -3.21
CA GLN A 304 -8.63 12.83 -1.76
C GLN A 304 -9.09 14.05 -0.94
N PHE A 305 -8.92 15.27 -1.46
CA PHE A 305 -9.29 16.49 -0.73
C PHE A 305 -10.82 16.71 -0.67
N ASP A 306 -11.33 17.02 0.52
CA ASP A 306 -12.72 17.45 0.71
C ASP A 306 -12.86 18.99 0.52
N TRP A 307 -12.92 19.43 -0.74
CA TRP A 307 -13.03 20.84 -1.12
C TRP A 307 -14.23 21.56 -0.49
N ARG A 308 -15.29 20.83 -0.10
CA ARG A 308 -16.46 21.43 0.57
C ARG A 308 -16.11 22.03 1.92
N ARG A 309 -15.13 21.45 2.62
CA ARG A 309 -14.68 21.99 3.91
C ARG A 309 -13.98 23.33 3.77
N LEU A 310 -13.23 23.55 2.68
CA LEU A 310 -12.58 24.84 2.42
C LEU A 310 -13.59 25.93 2.07
N ILE A 311 -14.62 25.62 1.29
CA ILE A 311 -15.68 26.57 0.91
C ILE A 311 -16.52 26.98 2.14
N THR A 312 -16.76 26.05 3.07
CA THR A 312 -17.52 26.37 4.31
C THR A 312 -16.70 27.16 5.32
N LEU A 313 -15.39 27.01 5.35
CA LEU A 313 -14.51 27.83 6.19
C LEU A 313 -14.39 29.26 5.64
N GLY A 314 -14.29 29.45 4.33
CA GLY A 314 -14.28 30.78 3.70
C GLY A 314 -15.61 31.54 3.82
N ARG A 315 -16.75 30.86 3.99
CA ARG A 315 -18.05 31.49 4.26
C ARG A 315 -18.30 31.89 5.71
N ARG A 316 -17.49 31.39 6.65
CA ARG A 316 -17.58 31.76 8.09
C ARG A 316 -16.65 32.90 8.45
N SER A 317 -15.79 33.35 7.54
CA SER A 317 -14.87 34.47 7.70
C SER A 317 -15.29 35.74 6.96
N LEU A 318 -16.44 35.72 6.29
CA LEU A 318 -17.17 36.86 5.72
C LEU A 318 -18.50 37.05 6.48
#